data_0a773efcfe220be06259f91a11582185
#
_entry.id   0a773efcfe220be06259f91a11582185
#
_cell.length_a   1.000
_cell.length_b   1.000
_cell.length_c   1.000
_cell.angle_alpha   90.00
_cell.angle_beta   90.00
_cell.angle_gamma   90.00
#
_symmetry.space_group_name_H-M   'P 1'
#
loop_
_entity.id
_entity.type
_entity.pdbx_description
1 polymer ?
#
loop_
_entity_poly.entity_id
_entity_poly.type
_entity_poly.pdbx_seq_one_letter_code
_entity_poly.pdbx_strand_id
1 'polypeptide(L)'
;MNGVGLPGRIGPNFLADRLTGPLNLIAIFAGICSAIMFCWIAVDTVPGVWAFAVVYGSCAAGVQSLFPATVASLTINPKKAGVRMGMVFSVAGFATLTGPPIAGALIQKGNGSYLYAQIFAATAMGAGCVMVGAARWAKVGWKLKVKV
;
A
#
# COMPACT_ATOMS: atom_id res chain seq x y z
N MET A 1 1.68 17.08 2.18
CA MET A 1 1.68 15.70 1.66
C MET A 1 0.81 15.51 0.41
N ASN A 2 -0.38 16.09 0.30
CA ASN A 2 -1.26 15.88 -0.87
C ASN A 2 -0.68 16.35 -2.21
N GLY A 3 0.08 17.46 -2.26
CA GLY A 3 0.70 17.94 -3.50
C GLY A 3 1.76 16.99 -4.08
N VAL A 4 2.55 16.34 -3.22
CA VAL A 4 3.57 15.36 -3.62
C VAL A 4 2.93 14.04 -4.07
N GLY A 5 1.74 13.74 -3.57
CA GLY A 5 0.98 12.54 -3.97
C GLY A 5 0.43 12.59 -5.40
N LEU A 6 0.32 13.76 -6.03
CA LEU A 6 -0.25 13.88 -7.37
C LEU A 6 0.59 13.15 -8.45
N PRO A 7 1.89 13.41 -8.59
CA PRO A 7 2.75 12.64 -9.49
C PRO A 7 2.86 11.16 -9.08
N GLY A 8 2.82 10.88 -7.76
CA GLY A 8 2.84 9.52 -7.22
C GLY A 8 1.59 8.69 -7.58
N ARG A 9 0.46 9.31 -7.90
CA ARG A 9 -0.76 8.63 -8.36
C ARG A 9 -0.79 8.43 -9.87
N ILE A 10 -0.31 9.40 -10.64
CA ILE A 10 -0.36 9.36 -12.12
C ILE A 10 0.70 8.40 -12.67
N GLY A 11 1.94 8.49 -12.17
CA GLY A 11 3.08 7.71 -12.66
C GLY A 11 2.86 6.20 -12.62
N PRO A 12 2.51 5.61 -11.46
CA PRO A 12 2.29 4.17 -11.35
C PRO A 12 1.14 3.64 -12.21
N ASN A 13 0.04 4.41 -12.33
CA ASN A 13 -1.08 3.99 -13.18
C ASN A 13 -0.68 3.94 -14.66
N PHE A 14 0.04 4.94 -15.14
CA PHE A 14 0.54 4.96 -16.51
C PHE A 14 1.53 3.80 -16.76
N LEU A 15 2.35 3.47 -15.77
CA LEU A 15 3.30 2.36 -15.83
C LEU A 15 2.58 1.00 -15.81
N ALA A 16 1.49 0.87 -15.03
CA ALA A 16 0.66 -0.32 -14.97
C ALA A 16 0.04 -0.65 -16.32
N ASP A 17 -0.50 0.36 -17.01
CA ASP A 17 -1.15 0.18 -18.30
C ASP A 17 -0.17 -0.25 -19.41
N ARG A 18 1.08 0.23 -19.32
CA ARG A 18 2.08 -0.05 -20.37
C ARG A 18 2.90 -1.32 -20.15
N LEU A 19 3.30 -1.65 -18.93
CA LEU A 19 4.37 -2.64 -18.70
C LEU A 19 3.89 -3.98 -18.13
N THR A 20 3.19 -4.00 -17.00
CA THR A 20 3.05 -5.24 -16.21
C THR A 20 1.63 -5.56 -15.71
N GLY A 21 0.69 -4.66 -15.91
CA GLY A 21 -0.65 -4.77 -15.32
C GLY A 21 -0.72 -4.29 -13.86
N PRO A 22 -1.91 -3.88 -13.39
CA PRO A 22 -2.08 -3.25 -12.08
C PRO A 22 -1.76 -4.18 -10.89
N LEU A 23 -2.04 -5.48 -11.01
CA LEU A 23 -1.78 -6.47 -9.96
C LEU A 23 -0.28 -6.67 -9.68
N ASN A 24 0.54 -6.66 -10.72
CA ASN A 24 1.99 -6.81 -10.57
C ASN A 24 2.60 -5.56 -9.94
N LEU A 25 2.14 -4.40 -10.41
CA LEU A 25 2.69 -3.13 -9.97
C LEU A 25 2.32 -2.82 -8.52
N ILE A 26 1.08 -3.11 -8.10
CA ILE A 26 0.68 -2.91 -6.69
C ILE A 26 1.50 -3.78 -5.73
N ALA A 27 1.86 -5.03 -6.13
CA ALA A 27 2.70 -5.89 -5.31
C ALA A 27 4.11 -5.31 -5.14
N ILE A 28 4.71 -4.78 -6.22
CA ILE A 28 6.03 -4.15 -6.19
C ILE A 28 5.99 -2.89 -5.32
N PHE A 29 5.01 -2.00 -5.54
CA PHE A 29 4.88 -0.76 -4.76
C PHE A 29 4.58 -1.03 -3.28
N ALA A 30 3.76 -2.03 -2.96
CA ALA A 30 3.52 -2.45 -1.57
C ALA A 30 4.80 -2.96 -0.90
N GLY A 31 5.64 -3.71 -1.63
CA GLY A 31 6.95 -4.15 -1.15
C GLY A 31 7.90 -2.98 -0.88
N ILE A 32 7.98 -2.02 -1.80
CA ILE A 32 8.78 -0.81 -1.65
C ILE A 32 8.29 0.01 -0.44
N CYS A 33 6.98 0.21 -0.30
CA CYS A 33 6.39 0.92 0.84
C CYS A 33 6.71 0.22 2.16
N SER A 34 6.64 -1.12 2.22
CA SER A 34 7.00 -1.89 3.41
C SER A 34 8.47 -1.68 3.77
N ALA A 35 9.38 -1.76 2.80
CA ALA A 35 10.81 -1.53 3.02
C ALA A 35 11.09 -0.10 3.54
N ILE A 36 10.47 0.92 2.94
CA ILE A 36 10.60 2.31 3.37
C ILE A 36 10.07 2.49 4.81
N MET A 37 8.97 1.80 5.18
CA MET A 37 8.44 1.85 6.55
C MET A 37 9.41 1.26 7.57
N PHE A 38 10.15 0.20 7.24
CA PHE A 38 11.22 -0.30 8.12
C PHE A 38 12.39 0.68 8.22
N CYS A 39 12.73 1.37 7.14
CA CYS A 39 13.75 2.43 7.18
C CYS A 39 13.35 3.61 8.09
N TRP A 40 12.07 3.85 8.29
CA TRP A 40 11.61 4.91 9.20
C TRP A 40 12.09 4.73 10.64
N ILE A 41 12.31 3.49 11.09
CA ILE A 41 12.82 3.20 12.44
C ILE A 41 14.20 3.81 12.67
N ALA A 42 14.99 3.98 11.62
CA ALA A 42 16.34 4.54 11.67
C ALA A 42 16.40 6.06 11.46
N VAL A 43 15.24 6.74 11.34
CA VAL A 43 15.18 8.18 11.05
C VAL A 43 14.91 8.96 12.33
N ASP A 44 16.00 9.56 12.91
CA ASP A 44 15.95 10.34 14.14
C ASP A 44 16.06 11.85 13.91
N THR A 45 16.29 12.30 12.65
CA THR A 45 16.52 13.71 12.34
C THR A 45 15.31 14.36 11.69
N VAL A 46 15.03 15.63 12.01
CA VAL A 46 13.93 16.39 11.43
C VAL A 46 13.99 16.45 9.88
N PRO A 47 15.15 16.73 9.25
CA PRO A 47 15.26 16.67 7.79
C PRO A 47 15.00 15.27 7.23
N GLY A 48 15.42 14.22 7.96
CA GLY A 48 15.16 12.82 7.58
C GLY A 48 13.68 12.49 7.57
N VAL A 49 12.90 12.96 8.54
CA VAL A 49 11.44 12.79 8.58
C VAL A 49 10.77 13.47 7.39
N TRP A 50 11.22 14.67 6.98
CA TRP A 50 10.70 15.33 5.79
C TRP A 50 11.00 14.54 4.51
N ALA A 51 12.25 14.08 4.35
CA ALA A 51 12.63 13.24 3.20
C ALA A 51 11.81 11.94 3.16
N PHE A 52 11.69 11.25 4.30
CA PHE A 52 10.84 10.06 4.45
C PHE A 52 9.39 10.35 4.05
N ALA A 53 8.81 11.44 4.55
CA ALA A 53 7.43 11.83 4.26
C ALA A 53 7.17 12.05 2.76
N VAL A 54 8.13 12.63 2.03
CA VAL A 54 8.04 12.85 0.59
C VAL A 54 8.14 11.53 -0.16
N VAL A 55 9.13 10.71 0.14
CA VAL A 55 9.37 9.44 -0.56
C VAL A 55 8.25 8.44 -0.28
N TYR A 56 7.93 8.21 1.00
CA TYR A 56 6.85 7.32 1.40
C TYR A 56 5.50 7.80 0.90
N GLY A 57 5.20 9.11 1.02
CA GLY A 57 3.95 9.70 0.56
C GLY A 57 3.72 9.52 -0.94
N SER A 58 4.78 9.62 -1.75
CA SER A 58 4.71 9.37 -3.20
C SER A 58 4.42 7.90 -3.52
N CYS A 59 5.11 6.97 -2.86
CA CYS A 59 4.91 5.53 -3.05
C CYS A 59 3.54 5.07 -2.55
N ALA A 60 3.12 5.53 -1.37
CA ALA A 60 1.82 5.20 -0.77
C ALA A 60 0.65 5.73 -1.62
N ALA A 61 0.78 6.93 -2.19
CA ALA A 61 -0.20 7.47 -3.12
C ALA A 61 -0.34 6.59 -4.38
N GLY A 62 0.75 6.00 -4.86
CA GLY A 62 0.76 5.02 -5.94
C GLY A 62 -0.03 3.75 -5.58
N VAL A 63 0.21 3.18 -4.40
CA VAL A 63 -0.55 2.01 -3.91
C VAL A 63 -2.04 2.31 -3.82
N GLN A 64 -2.41 3.47 -3.26
CA GLN A 64 -3.81 3.87 -3.15
C GLN A 64 -4.51 4.01 -4.50
N SER A 65 -3.83 4.54 -5.52
CA SER A 65 -4.41 4.71 -6.85
C SER A 65 -4.48 3.41 -7.65
N LEU A 66 -3.53 2.50 -7.44
CA LEU A 66 -3.52 1.17 -8.07
C LEU A 66 -4.55 0.21 -7.46
N PHE A 67 -4.98 0.45 -6.22
CA PHE A 67 -5.90 -0.43 -5.50
C PHE A 67 -7.25 -0.61 -6.23
N PRO A 68 -8.01 0.45 -6.58
CA PRO A 68 -9.24 0.30 -7.36
C PRO A 68 -8.99 -0.25 -8.77
N ALA A 69 -7.89 0.13 -9.42
CA ALA A 69 -7.53 -0.39 -10.74
C ALA A 69 -7.29 -1.92 -10.71
N THR A 70 -6.62 -2.40 -9.65
CA THR A 70 -6.40 -3.84 -9.44
C THR A 70 -7.71 -4.59 -9.21
N VAL A 71 -8.63 -4.06 -8.40
CA VAL A 71 -9.96 -4.68 -8.17
C VAL A 71 -10.75 -4.74 -9.47
N ALA A 72 -10.72 -3.68 -10.27
CA ALA A 72 -11.39 -3.63 -11.56
C ALA A 72 -10.80 -4.67 -12.55
N SER A 73 -9.49 -4.79 -12.65
CA SER A 73 -8.82 -5.76 -13.54
C SER A 73 -9.09 -7.21 -13.15
N LEU A 74 -9.28 -7.47 -11.87
CA LEU A 74 -9.62 -8.82 -11.35
C LEU A 74 -11.10 -9.19 -11.57
N THR A 75 -11.93 -8.24 -12.01
CA THR A 75 -13.37 -8.45 -12.15
C THR A 75 -13.73 -8.78 -13.59
N ILE A 76 -14.03 -10.07 -13.85
CA ILE A 76 -14.38 -10.58 -15.19
C ILE A 76 -15.72 -9.99 -15.69
N ASN A 77 -16.67 -9.73 -14.79
CA ASN A 77 -17.99 -9.22 -15.15
C ASN A 77 -18.14 -7.75 -14.72
N PRO A 78 -18.17 -6.78 -15.67
CA PRO A 78 -18.28 -5.35 -15.36
C PRO A 78 -19.48 -4.97 -14.50
N LYS A 79 -20.61 -5.69 -14.66
CA LYS A 79 -21.84 -5.45 -13.87
C LYS A 79 -21.65 -5.71 -12.36
N LYS A 80 -20.68 -6.54 -11.97
CA LYS A 80 -20.35 -6.86 -10.58
C LYS A 80 -19.17 -6.05 -10.03
N ALA A 81 -18.56 -5.20 -10.83
CA ALA A 81 -17.38 -4.42 -10.42
C ALA A 81 -17.70 -3.48 -9.25
N GLY A 82 -18.84 -2.80 -9.27
CA GLY A 82 -19.26 -1.92 -8.18
C GLY A 82 -19.46 -2.66 -6.85
N VAL A 83 -20.11 -3.83 -6.88
CA VAL A 83 -20.32 -4.64 -5.66
C VAL A 83 -18.99 -5.12 -5.09
N ARG A 84 -18.07 -5.61 -5.92
CA ARG A 84 -16.74 -6.03 -5.48
C ARG A 84 -15.92 -4.88 -4.92
N MET A 85 -15.97 -3.72 -5.58
CA MET A 85 -15.33 -2.51 -5.11
C MET A 85 -15.88 -2.12 -3.73
N GLY A 86 -17.21 -2.12 -3.56
CA GLY A 86 -17.87 -1.84 -2.29
C GLY A 86 -17.43 -2.79 -1.17
N MET A 87 -17.38 -4.09 -1.41
CA MET A 87 -16.92 -5.08 -0.43
C MET A 87 -15.48 -4.82 0.02
N VAL A 88 -14.58 -4.57 -0.94
CA VAL A 88 -13.17 -4.33 -0.65
C VAL A 88 -12.96 -3.02 0.11
N PHE A 89 -13.67 -1.95 -0.27
CA PHE A 89 -13.62 -0.68 0.46
C PHE A 89 -14.25 -0.77 1.85
N SER A 90 -15.27 -1.60 2.06
CA SER A 90 -15.83 -1.84 3.38
C SER A 90 -14.80 -2.48 4.32
N VAL A 91 -14.09 -3.51 3.85
CA VAL A 91 -13.01 -4.14 4.64
C VAL A 91 -11.88 -3.14 4.92
N ALA A 92 -11.47 -2.35 3.91
CA ALA A 92 -10.48 -1.31 4.08
C ALA A 92 -10.93 -0.22 5.08
N GLY A 93 -12.23 0.11 5.09
CA GLY A 93 -12.84 1.04 6.05
C GLY A 93 -12.68 0.58 7.50
N PHE A 94 -12.92 -0.70 7.79
CA PHE A 94 -12.66 -1.26 9.14
C PHE A 94 -11.17 -1.17 9.52
N ALA A 95 -10.26 -1.45 8.59
CA ALA A 95 -8.84 -1.35 8.85
C ALA A 95 -8.40 0.10 9.12
N THR A 96 -8.93 1.08 8.38
CA THR A 96 -8.63 2.50 8.60
C THR A 96 -9.23 3.03 9.89
N LEU A 97 -10.35 2.48 10.34
CA LEU A 97 -10.98 2.87 11.61
C LEU A 97 -10.21 2.31 12.82
N THR A 98 -9.71 1.09 12.73
CA THR A 98 -9.02 0.41 13.84
C THR A 98 -7.53 0.75 13.93
N GLY A 99 -6.88 1.11 12.82
CA GLY A 99 -5.45 1.42 12.76
C GLY A 99 -5.00 2.52 13.70
N PRO A 100 -5.56 3.74 13.63
CA PRO A 100 -5.16 4.86 14.47
C PRO A 100 -5.33 4.62 15.97
N PRO A 101 -6.43 4.04 16.49
CA PRO A 101 -6.56 3.69 17.90
C PRO A 101 -5.50 2.69 18.39
N ILE A 102 -5.18 1.68 17.57
CA ILE A 102 -4.13 0.70 17.92
C ILE A 102 -2.76 1.40 17.99
N ALA A 103 -2.44 2.23 17.01
CA ALA A 103 -1.19 2.99 17.00
C ALA A 103 -1.10 3.92 18.23
N GLY A 104 -2.19 4.61 18.57
CA GLY A 104 -2.26 5.45 19.76
C GLY A 104 -2.01 4.68 21.08
N ALA A 105 -2.63 3.51 21.22
CA ALA A 105 -2.42 2.64 22.39
C ALA A 105 -0.97 2.13 22.46
N LEU A 106 -0.34 1.81 21.34
CA LEU A 106 1.05 1.38 21.29
C LEU A 106 2.02 2.51 21.68
N ILE A 107 1.75 3.75 21.28
CA ILE A 107 2.54 4.93 21.68
C ILE A 107 2.41 5.18 23.19
N GLN A 108 1.21 5.06 23.75
CA GLN A 108 0.99 5.19 25.21
C GLN A 108 1.75 4.11 25.97
N LYS A 109 1.68 2.84 25.54
CA LYS A 109 2.40 1.73 26.14
C LYS A 109 3.93 1.92 26.06
N GLY A 110 4.42 2.59 25.03
CA GLY A 110 5.83 2.92 24.83
C GLY A 110 6.31 4.20 25.52
N ASN A 111 5.55 4.74 26.50
CA ASN A 111 5.88 6.00 27.18
C ASN A 111 6.14 7.16 26.20
N GLY A 112 5.36 7.26 25.13
CA GLY A 112 5.52 8.29 24.10
C GLY A 112 6.48 7.91 22.96
N SER A 113 7.10 6.75 22.99
CA SER A 113 7.95 6.25 21.89
C SER A 113 7.09 5.77 20.72
N TYR A 114 7.44 6.23 19.52
CA TYR A 114 6.78 5.82 18.27
C TYR A 114 7.24 4.46 17.76
N LEU A 115 8.28 3.88 18.33
CA LEU A 115 8.91 2.64 17.85
C LEU A 115 7.91 1.49 17.68
N TYR A 116 7.06 1.27 18.68
CA TYR A 116 6.06 0.19 18.63
C TYR A 116 5.01 0.41 17.53
N ALA A 117 4.60 1.66 17.32
CA ALA A 117 3.66 2.01 16.25
C ALA A 117 4.32 1.86 14.86
N GLN A 118 5.59 2.21 14.73
CA GLN A 118 6.37 2.05 13.49
C GLN A 118 6.52 0.56 13.14
N ILE A 119 6.90 -0.29 14.10
CA ILE A 119 7.03 -1.74 13.90
C ILE A 119 5.67 -2.34 13.50
N PHE A 120 4.59 -1.95 14.19
CA PHE A 120 3.24 -2.42 13.88
C PHE A 120 2.84 -2.05 12.45
N ALA A 121 3.03 -0.80 12.05
CA ALA A 121 2.70 -0.33 10.71
C ALA A 121 3.54 -1.04 9.63
N ALA A 122 4.85 -1.19 9.85
CA ALA A 122 5.76 -1.87 8.93
C ALA A 122 5.40 -3.36 8.76
N THR A 123 5.10 -4.06 9.86
CA THR A 123 4.71 -5.48 9.83
C THR A 123 3.33 -5.67 9.18
N ALA A 124 2.36 -4.81 9.46
CA ALA A 124 1.04 -4.84 8.82
C ALA A 124 1.14 -4.62 7.30
N MET A 125 1.97 -3.66 6.88
CA MET A 125 2.24 -3.39 5.46
C MET A 125 2.95 -4.57 4.79
N GLY A 126 3.93 -5.19 5.47
CA GLY A 126 4.63 -6.38 5.01
C GLY A 126 3.69 -7.58 4.84
N ALA A 127 2.80 -7.81 5.81
CA ALA A 127 1.78 -8.85 5.71
C ALA A 127 0.84 -8.60 4.51
N GLY A 128 0.41 -7.36 4.30
CA GLY A 128 -0.38 -6.97 3.13
C GLY A 128 0.35 -7.25 1.81
N CYS A 129 1.64 -6.92 1.73
CA CYS A 129 2.48 -7.22 0.57
C CYS A 129 2.55 -8.73 0.28
N VAL A 130 2.75 -9.56 1.31
CA VAL A 130 2.78 -11.03 1.18
C VAL A 130 1.42 -11.56 0.69
N MET A 131 0.31 -11.06 1.22
CA MET A 131 -1.03 -11.47 0.77
C MET A 131 -1.30 -11.10 -0.68
N VAL A 132 -0.93 -9.90 -1.12
CA VAL A 132 -1.04 -9.48 -2.53
C VAL A 132 -0.13 -10.33 -3.42
N GLY A 133 1.08 -10.64 -2.98
CA GLY A 133 2.01 -11.54 -3.66
C GLY A 133 1.44 -12.95 -3.80
N ALA A 134 0.85 -13.49 -2.74
CA ALA A 134 0.20 -14.80 -2.75
C ALA A 134 -1.02 -14.84 -3.70
N ALA A 135 -1.86 -13.80 -3.67
CA ALA A 135 -2.99 -13.65 -4.58
C ALA A 135 -2.56 -13.60 -6.05
N ARG A 136 -1.46 -12.90 -6.33
CA ARG A 136 -0.83 -12.86 -7.65
C ARG A 136 -0.35 -14.25 -8.08
N TRP A 137 0.38 -14.95 -7.19
CA TRP A 137 0.90 -16.29 -7.47
C TRP A 137 -0.23 -17.29 -7.74
N ALA A 138 -1.29 -17.24 -6.96
CA ALA A 138 -2.47 -18.09 -7.16
C ALA A 138 -3.16 -17.85 -8.52
N LYS A 139 -3.12 -16.60 -9.05
CA LYS A 139 -3.81 -16.25 -10.30
C LYS A 139 -2.94 -16.46 -11.55
N VAL A 140 -1.65 -16.16 -11.50
CA VAL A 140 -0.75 -16.06 -12.67
C VAL A 140 0.38 -17.09 -12.62
N GLY A 141 0.63 -17.74 -11.49
CA GLY A 141 1.78 -18.62 -11.27
C GLY A 141 3.10 -17.84 -11.37
N TRP A 142 4.16 -18.52 -11.85
CA TRP A 142 5.51 -17.96 -11.96
C TRP A 142 5.74 -17.03 -13.16
N LYS A 143 4.74 -16.76 -13.99
CA LYS A 143 4.91 -15.93 -15.17
C LYS A 143 4.97 -14.44 -14.83
N LEU A 144 6.15 -13.83 -14.95
CA LEU A 144 6.41 -12.42 -14.58
C LEU A 144 5.80 -11.40 -15.56
N LYS A 145 5.53 -11.77 -16.81
CA LYS A 145 5.06 -10.88 -17.89
C LYS A 145 3.66 -11.24 -18.38
N VAL A 146 2.69 -11.39 -17.50
CA VAL A 146 1.29 -11.51 -17.94
C VAL A 146 0.56 -10.23 -17.54
N LYS A 147 0.02 -9.51 -18.52
CA LYS A 147 -0.95 -8.43 -18.26
C LYS A 147 -2.22 -9.05 -17.68
N VAL A 148 -2.47 -8.79 -16.42
CA VAL A 148 -3.70 -9.19 -15.71
C VAL A 148 -4.46 -7.95 -15.34
#